data_1c25d777befa83d60e5d4e3b286f892e
#
_entry.id   1c25d777befa83d60e5d4e3b286f892e
#
_cell.length_a   1.000
_cell.length_b   1.000
_cell.length_c   1.000
_cell.angle_alpha   90.00
_cell.angle_beta   90.00
_cell.angle_gamma   90.00
#
_symmetry.space_group_name_H-M   'P 1'
#
loop_
_entity.id
_entity.type
_entity.pdbx_description
1 polymer ?
#
loop_
_entity_poly.entity_id
_entity_poly.type
_entity_poly.pdbx_seq_one_letter_code
_entity_poly.pdbx_strand_id
1 'polypeptide(L)'
;MHRKIIGFIVSFMAITATGQNLMPSGSPLYKLPYKNTYVMETLVAENAFRTMKPKKQIPESFEHAKRVLPEPYWEGHSKEIDMYWKAWQLGIKNVCQPLDESGFVSSYIAPAYNGNIFMWDDAFITMFCRYGRRYFPFQNTLNNFYSKQHPDGFICREIRADGSDCFGRYDPTSTGPNLLPWSEWLYYIQFGDDSRLNMVFPVLAAYYKWLKLNRTWRNGTYWSSGWGTGMDNMPRVPEGYNTIYSNGHMVWLDACLQQIMVANILLKMGFYLERWQEIEEFEDDIRSLSDYINRHMWSEKDGFLY
;
A
#
# COMPACT_ATOMS: atom_id res chain seq x y z
N MET A 1 36.00 -1.73 -42.79
CA MET A 1 35.34 -2.24 -41.58
C MET A 1 35.58 -1.38 -40.33
N HIS A 2 36.76 -0.80 -40.13
CA HIS A 2 37.08 0.01 -38.93
C HIS A 2 36.35 1.37 -38.82
N ARG A 3 35.97 2.02 -39.91
CA ARG A 3 35.27 3.31 -39.86
C ARG A 3 33.83 3.25 -39.31
N LYS A 4 33.14 2.11 -39.44
CA LYS A 4 31.77 1.95 -38.93
C LYS A 4 31.74 1.68 -37.41
N ILE A 5 32.77 1.01 -36.88
CA ILE A 5 32.90 0.73 -35.44
C ILE A 5 33.23 2.00 -34.67
N ILE A 6 34.13 2.85 -35.20
CA ILE A 6 34.48 4.12 -34.59
C ILE A 6 33.31 5.11 -34.58
N GLY A 7 32.49 5.16 -35.61
CA GLY A 7 31.29 5.99 -35.67
C GLY A 7 30.23 5.55 -34.64
N PHE A 8 30.10 4.25 -34.42
CA PHE A 8 29.16 3.70 -33.42
C PHE A 8 29.60 3.98 -31.96
N ILE A 9 30.92 3.86 -31.71
CA ILE A 9 31.49 4.14 -30.36
C ILE A 9 31.41 5.64 -30.06
N VAL A 10 31.67 6.51 -31.04
CA VAL A 10 31.54 7.96 -30.83
C VAL A 10 30.09 8.37 -30.59
N SER A 11 29.14 7.75 -31.29
CA SER A 11 27.71 8.00 -31.04
C SER A 11 27.24 7.53 -29.65
N PHE A 12 27.78 6.40 -29.15
CA PHE A 12 27.48 5.88 -27.83
C PHE A 12 28.12 6.72 -26.71
N MET A 13 29.36 7.18 -26.92
CA MET A 13 30.03 8.10 -25.97
C MET A 13 29.39 9.49 -25.94
N ALA A 14 28.83 9.98 -27.05
CA ALA A 14 28.11 11.25 -27.06
C ALA A 14 26.81 11.19 -26.24
N ILE A 15 26.14 10.02 -26.20
CA ILE A 15 24.95 9.80 -25.38
C ILE A 15 25.29 9.76 -23.90
N THR A 16 26.45 9.23 -23.51
CA THR A 16 26.90 9.15 -22.11
C THR A 16 27.52 10.44 -21.59
N ALA A 17 28.02 11.32 -22.48
CA ALA A 17 28.68 12.56 -22.10
C ALA A 17 27.73 13.76 -21.83
N THR A 18 26.47 13.68 -22.23
CA THR A 18 25.50 14.79 -22.15
C THR A 18 24.62 14.78 -20.89
N GLY A 19 24.92 13.95 -19.97
CA GLY A 19 24.61 14.01 -18.51
C GLY A 19 23.17 14.18 -18.04
N GLN A 20 22.25 14.82 -18.70
CA GLN A 20 20.87 14.97 -18.22
C GLN A 20 19.77 14.71 -19.24
N ASN A 21 20.10 14.54 -20.49
CA ASN A 21 19.16 14.16 -21.52
C ASN A 21 19.70 12.95 -22.28
N LEU A 22 19.61 11.78 -21.68
CA LEU A 22 19.92 10.52 -22.33
C LEU A 22 19.14 10.31 -23.62
N MET A 23 18.02 11.00 -23.76
CA MET A 23 17.09 10.94 -24.90
C MET A 23 16.72 12.34 -25.36
N PRO A 24 17.43 12.94 -26.33
CA PRO A 24 17.00 14.19 -26.96
C PRO A 24 15.58 14.08 -27.51
N SER A 25 14.78 15.12 -27.38
CA SER A 25 13.37 15.13 -27.79
C SER A 25 13.11 14.73 -29.26
N GLY A 26 14.11 14.80 -30.11
CA GLY A 26 14.06 14.34 -31.52
C GLY A 26 14.40 12.85 -31.70
N SER A 27 14.83 12.13 -30.69
CA SER A 27 15.16 10.70 -30.76
C SER A 27 13.92 9.85 -31.05
N PRO A 28 14.02 8.83 -31.93
CA PRO A 28 12.93 7.85 -32.09
C PRO A 28 12.54 7.17 -30.79
N LEU A 29 13.49 6.89 -29.88
CA LEU A 29 13.23 6.29 -28.58
C LEU A 29 12.48 7.25 -27.64
N TYR A 30 12.72 8.56 -27.76
CA TYR A 30 12.00 9.55 -26.99
C TYR A 30 10.51 9.66 -27.40
N LYS A 31 10.21 9.30 -28.65
CA LYS A 31 8.84 9.32 -29.20
C LYS A 31 8.04 8.08 -28.82
N LEU A 32 8.67 7.05 -28.23
CA LEU A 32 7.90 5.93 -27.69
C LEU A 32 6.94 6.46 -26.63
N PRO A 33 5.66 6.08 -26.71
CA PRO A 33 4.68 6.51 -25.71
C PRO A 33 5.17 6.11 -24.33
N TYR A 34 5.40 7.08 -23.46
CA TYR A 34 5.95 6.83 -22.12
C TYR A 34 5.12 5.81 -21.35
N LYS A 35 3.81 5.83 -21.54
CA LYS A 35 2.86 4.87 -20.98
C LYS A 35 3.09 3.41 -21.39
N ASN A 36 3.85 3.17 -22.46
CA ASN A 36 4.12 1.82 -22.96
C ASN A 36 5.53 1.33 -22.56
N THR A 37 6.25 2.07 -21.73
CA THR A 37 7.61 1.71 -21.30
C THR A 37 7.65 0.85 -20.04
N TYR A 38 6.50 0.54 -19.44
CA TYR A 38 6.36 -0.34 -18.30
C TYR A 38 5.18 -1.30 -18.46
N VAL A 39 5.23 -2.39 -17.72
CA VAL A 39 4.16 -3.38 -17.73
C VAL A 39 2.90 -2.77 -17.11
N MET A 40 1.80 -2.85 -17.86
CA MET A 40 0.48 -2.45 -17.37
C MET A 40 -0.17 -3.64 -16.68
N GLU A 41 -0.63 -3.45 -15.46
CA GLU A 41 -1.43 -4.47 -14.77
C GLU A 41 -2.90 -4.39 -15.22
N THR A 42 -3.42 -5.51 -15.72
CA THR A 42 -4.78 -5.55 -16.31
C THR A 42 -5.87 -5.20 -15.30
N LEU A 43 -5.71 -5.62 -14.05
CA LEU A 43 -6.66 -5.31 -12.96
C LEU A 43 -6.77 -3.81 -12.65
N VAL A 44 -5.73 -3.02 -12.97
CA VAL A 44 -5.79 -1.56 -12.82
C VAL A 44 -6.81 -0.92 -13.73
N ALA A 45 -7.13 -1.55 -14.87
CA ALA A 45 -8.20 -1.08 -15.75
C ALA A 45 -9.59 -1.14 -15.10
N GLU A 46 -9.77 -2.04 -14.12
CA GLU A 46 -11.00 -2.21 -13.35
C GLU A 46 -11.09 -1.26 -12.15
N ASN A 47 -10.02 -0.53 -11.82
CA ASN A 47 -9.97 0.37 -10.68
C ASN A 47 -10.88 1.58 -10.87
N ALA A 48 -12.11 1.48 -10.37
CA ALA A 48 -13.11 2.55 -10.45
C ALA A 48 -12.73 3.81 -9.67
N PHE A 49 -11.87 3.72 -8.67
CA PHE A 49 -11.46 4.87 -7.86
C PHE A 49 -10.63 5.89 -8.66
N ARG A 50 -9.93 5.49 -9.71
CA ARG A 50 -9.12 6.37 -10.55
C ARG A 50 -9.95 7.39 -11.35
N THR A 51 -11.22 7.11 -11.57
CA THR A 51 -12.17 7.96 -12.30
C THR A 51 -13.31 8.48 -11.43
N MET A 52 -13.29 8.15 -10.15
CA MET A 52 -14.30 8.57 -9.18
C MET A 52 -14.25 10.09 -8.98
N LYS A 53 -15.42 10.72 -8.96
CA LYS A 53 -15.51 12.14 -8.65
C LYS A 53 -15.30 12.37 -7.16
N PRO A 54 -14.54 13.41 -6.78
CA PRO A 54 -14.32 13.75 -5.37
C PRO A 54 -15.63 13.99 -4.62
N LYS A 55 -15.76 13.38 -3.45
CA LYS A 55 -16.87 13.58 -2.53
C LYS A 55 -16.33 14.14 -1.22
N LYS A 56 -16.51 15.45 -1.02
CA LYS A 56 -16.13 16.14 0.21
C LYS A 56 -17.25 16.01 1.24
N GLN A 57 -16.90 15.58 2.45
CA GLN A 57 -17.82 15.48 3.59
C GLN A 57 -17.13 16.04 4.82
N ILE A 58 -17.84 16.89 5.56
CA ILE A 58 -17.35 17.43 6.82
C ILE A 58 -18.08 16.68 7.94
N PRO A 59 -17.35 16.09 8.91
CA PRO A 59 -17.98 15.45 10.03
C PRO A 59 -18.75 16.49 10.87
N GLU A 60 -19.86 16.09 11.44
CA GLU A 60 -20.60 16.90 12.39
C GLU A 60 -19.84 17.04 13.72
N SER A 61 -20.44 17.76 14.66
CA SER A 61 -19.81 17.97 15.97
C SER A 61 -19.56 16.66 16.74
N PHE A 62 -18.58 16.64 17.62
CA PHE A 62 -18.33 15.52 18.49
C PHE A 62 -19.52 15.18 19.41
N GLU A 63 -20.30 16.16 19.80
CA GLU A 63 -21.53 15.96 20.57
C GLU A 63 -22.61 15.22 19.75
N HIS A 64 -22.67 15.45 18.44
CA HIS A 64 -23.51 14.63 17.57
C HIS A 64 -22.93 13.21 17.44
N ALA A 65 -21.62 13.09 17.27
CA ALA A 65 -20.95 11.81 17.18
C ALA A 65 -21.26 10.88 18.35
N LYS A 66 -21.19 11.39 19.58
CA LYS A 66 -21.51 10.63 20.82
C LYS A 66 -22.89 9.98 20.81
N ARG A 67 -23.86 10.57 20.11
CA ARG A 67 -25.23 10.02 20.01
C ARG A 67 -25.39 8.92 18.98
N VAL A 68 -24.44 8.81 18.05
CA VAL A 68 -24.49 7.88 16.91
C VAL A 68 -23.46 6.75 17.01
N LEU A 69 -22.33 7.04 17.66
CA LEU A 69 -21.25 6.07 17.89
C LEU A 69 -21.68 5.02 18.92
N PRO A 70 -21.08 3.82 18.86
CA PRO A 70 -21.30 2.81 19.91
C PRO A 70 -20.95 3.35 21.28
N GLU A 71 -21.87 3.20 22.23
CA GLU A 71 -21.65 3.60 23.61
C GLU A 71 -20.89 2.49 24.37
N PRO A 72 -19.72 2.80 24.95
CA PRO A 72 -18.96 1.81 25.72
C PRO A 72 -19.59 1.64 27.10
N TYR A 73 -19.69 0.39 27.53
CA TYR A 73 -20.07 0.07 28.89
C TYR A 73 -19.01 -0.84 29.54
N TRP A 74 -18.40 -0.36 30.62
CA TRP A 74 -17.42 -1.12 31.39
C TRP A 74 -17.41 -0.62 32.83
N GLU A 75 -18.08 -1.36 33.72
CA GLU A 75 -18.25 -0.98 35.13
C GLU A 75 -16.88 -0.86 35.84
N GLY A 76 -16.67 0.22 36.58
CA GLY A 76 -15.42 0.50 37.30
C GLY A 76 -14.28 1.04 36.43
N HIS A 77 -14.47 1.19 35.11
CA HIS A 77 -13.43 1.57 34.14
C HIS A 77 -13.71 2.92 33.45
N SER A 78 -14.07 3.93 34.22
CA SER A 78 -14.41 5.26 33.67
C SER A 78 -13.26 5.90 32.88
N LYS A 79 -12.00 5.68 33.29
CA LYS A 79 -10.83 6.23 32.62
C LYS A 79 -10.63 5.64 31.22
N GLU A 80 -10.88 4.35 31.06
CA GLU A 80 -10.81 3.64 29.78
C GLU A 80 -11.94 4.09 28.87
N ILE A 81 -13.14 4.35 29.41
CA ILE A 81 -14.26 4.95 28.69
C ILE A 81 -13.92 6.38 28.23
N ASP A 82 -13.31 7.19 29.10
CA ASP A 82 -12.84 8.54 28.73
C ASP A 82 -11.79 8.48 27.61
N MET A 83 -10.87 7.50 27.65
CA MET A 83 -9.89 7.29 26.62
C MET A 83 -10.54 6.87 25.28
N TYR A 84 -11.55 6.02 25.30
CA TYR A 84 -12.35 5.67 24.11
C TYR A 84 -12.97 6.91 23.47
N TRP A 85 -13.64 7.76 24.25
CA TRP A 85 -14.22 9.00 23.74
C TRP A 85 -13.16 9.98 23.24
N LYS A 86 -12.01 10.02 23.90
CA LYS A 86 -10.87 10.86 23.46
C LYS A 86 -10.32 10.40 22.12
N ALA A 87 -10.23 9.08 21.89
CA ALA A 87 -9.80 8.54 20.60
C ALA A 87 -10.75 8.97 19.48
N TRP A 88 -12.07 8.89 19.67
CA TRP A 88 -13.04 9.39 18.71
C TRP A 88 -12.93 10.90 18.47
N GLN A 89 -12.77 11.68 19.52
CA GLN A 89 -12.60 13.14 19.42
C GLN A 89 -11.38 13.49 18.56
N LEU A 90 -10.26 12.78 18.76
CA LEU A 90 -9.05 12.98 17.98
C LEU A 90 -9.25 12.53 16.52
N GLY A 91 -9.87 11.37 16.30
CA GLY A 91 -10.17 10.89 14.97
C GLY A 91 -11.03 11.87 14.16
N ILE A 92 -12.09 12.41 14.77
CA ILE A 92 -12.97 13.40 14.12
C ILE A 92 -12.21 14.71 13.82
N LYS A 93 -11.36 15.16 14.77
CA LYS A 93 -10.55 16.36 14.60
C LYS A 93 -9.56 16.24 13.44
N ASN A 94 -9.07 15.03 13.18
CA ASN A 94 -8.07 14.76 12.14
C ASN A 94 -8.67 14.52 10.76
N VAL A 95 -9.98 14.69 10.59
CA VAL A 95 -10.60 14.60 9.25
C VAL A 95 -10.20 15.79 8.39
N CYS A 96 -9.60 15.48 7.26
CA CYS A 96 -9.14 16.42 6.25
C CYS A 96 -10.05 16.39 5.03
N GLN A 97 -10.10 17.52 4.31
CA GLN A 97 -10.76 17.65 3.03
C GLN A 97 -9.73 17.50 1.90
N PRO A 98 -10.05 16.79 0.82
CA PRO A 98 -9.14 16.72 -0.32
C PRO A 98 -8.96 18.10 -0.95
N LEU A 99 -7.73 18.44 -1.30
CA LEU A 99 -7.43 19.59 -2.16
C LEU A 99 -7.96 19.30 -3.57
N ASP A 100 -8.42 20.33 -4.27
CA ASP A 100 -9.07 20.16 -5.58
C ASP A 100 -8.16 19.50 -6.63
N GLU A 101 -6.85 19.75 -6.56
CA GLU A 101 -5.86 19.24 -7.51
C GLU A 101 -5.18 17.93 -7.04
N SER A 102 -5.49 17.44 -5.84
CA SER A 102 -4.82 16.28 -5.25
C SER A 102 -5.11 14.96 -6.00
N GLY A 103 -6.26 14.88 -6.65
CA GLY A 103 -6.79 13.63 -7.20
C GLY A 103 -7.33 12.69 -6.11
N PHE A 104 -7.42 13.14 -4.86
CA PHE A 104 -8.13 12.41 -3.81
C PHE A 104 -9.64 12.46 -4.05
N VAL A 105 -10.31 11.35 -3.80
CA VAL A 105 -11.73 11.17 -4.15
C VAL A 105 -12.67 11.24 -2.96
N SER A 106 -12.13 11.35 -1.73
CA SER A 106 -12.96 11.42 -0.51
C SER A 106 -12.26 12.21 0.59
N SER A 107 -13.07 12.80 1.48
CA SER A 107 -12.58 13.27 2.77
C SER A 107 -11.95 12.10 3.52
N TYR A 108 -10.91 12.36 4.29
CA TYR A 108 -10.06 11.32 4.87
C TYR A 108 -9.61 11.71 6.28
N ILE A 109 -9.25 10.73 7.06
CA ILE A 109 -8.63 10.95 8.36
C ILE A 109 -7.11 10.93 8.19
N ALA A 110 -6.45 12.04 8.54
CA ALA A 110 -5.00 12.10 8.53
C ALA A 110 -4.45 11.54 9.86
N PRO A 111 -3.57 10.54 9.83
CA PRO A 111 -3.01 9.97 11.06
C PRO A 111 -2.03 10.91 11.75
N ALA A 112 -1.41 11.80 10.99
CA ALA A 112 -0.40 12.72 11.44
C ALA A 112 -0.79 14.18 11.21
N TYR A 113 0.08 15.07 11.57
CA TYR A 113 -0.08 16.54 11.62
C TYR A 113 0.11 17.24 10.27
N ASN A 114 0.52 16.53 9.22
CA ASN A 114 0.93 17.13 7.93
C ASN A 114 -0.13 16.98 6.81
N GLY A 115 -1.26 16.31 7.09
CA GLY A 115 -2.32 16.08 6.10
C GLY A 115 -2.01 14.99 5.06
N ASN A 116 -0.85 14.32 5.14
CA ASN A 116 -0.55 13.16 4.30
C ASN A 116 -1.39 11.96 4.72
N ILE A 117 -1.57 11.02 3.80
CA ILE A 117 -2.11 9.69 4.11
C ILE A 117 -0.97 8.68 4.17
N PHE A 118 -1.05 7.75 5.15
CA PHE A 118 -0.04 6.74 5.45
C PHE A 118 -0.69 5.36 5.43
N MET A 119 -0.23 4.48 4.55
CA MET A 119 -0.89 3.18 4.27
C MET A 119 -1.10 2.33 5.54
N TRP A 120 -0.10 2.22 6.35
CA TRP A 120 -0.11 1.48 7.60
C TRP A 120 -1.07 2.11 8.62
N ASP A 121 -0.86 3.39 8.91
CA ASP A 121 -1.63 4.12 9.93
C ASP A 121 -3.11 4.19 9.56
N ASP A 122 -3.41 4.54 8.32
CA ASP A 122 -4.79 4.66 7.84
C ASP A 122 -5.50 3.30 7.80
N ALA A 123 -4.79 2.20 7.50
CA ALA A 123 -5.37 0.87 7.60
C ALA A 123 -5.79 0.55 9.04
N PHE A 124 -4.95 0.82 10.03
CA PHE A 124 -5.30 0.62 11.44
C PHE A 124 -6.40 1.57 11.93
N ILE A 125 -6.32 2.84 11.55
CA ILE A 125 -7.35 3.82 11.90
C ILE A 125 -8.71 3.41 11.36
N THR A 126 -8.77 2.96 10.11
CA THR A 126 -10.04 2.52 9.51
C THR A 126 -10.57 1.24 10.15
N MET A 127 -9.71 0.34 10.64
CA MET A 127 -10.14 -0.83 11.43
C MET A 127 -10.87 -0.44 12.71
N PHE A 128 -10.46 0.64 13.36
CA PHE A 128 -11.17 1.21 14.51
C PHE A 128 -12.39 2.02 14.05
N CYS A 129 -12.17 2.99 13.16
CA CYS A 129 -13.18 3.96 12.79
C CYS A 129 -14.36 3.38 11.99
N ARG A 130 -14.26 2.14 11.43
CA ARG A 130 -15.39 1.50 10.75
C ARG A 130 -16.65 1.39 11.61
N TYR A 131 -16.50 1.29 12.92
CA TYR A 131 -17.64 1.27 13.84
C TYR A 131 -18.44 2.58 13.85
N GLY A 132 -17.84 3.67 13.39
CA GLY A 132 -18.47 4.98 13.23
C GLY A 132 -19.09 5.24 11.87
N ARG A 133 -19.29 4.22 11.01
CA ARG A 133 -19.77 4.41 9.62
C ARG A 133 -21.12 5.15 9.51
N ARG A 134 -21.96 5.07 10.53
CA ARG A 134 -23.23 5.79 10.57
C ARG A 134 -23.07 7.29 10.79
N TYR A 135 -21.97 7.67 11.41
CA TYR A 135 -21.62 9.07 11.67
C TYR A 135 -20.83 9.66 10.50
N PHE A 136 -19.76 8.98 10.08
CA PHE A 136 -18.89 9.43 9.00
C PHE A 136 -18.28 8.22 8.29
N PRO A 137 -18.13 8.24 6.94
CA PRO A 137 -17.64 7.09 6.18
C PRO A 137 -16.10 7.00 6.23
N PHE A 138 -15.53 6.77 7.40
CA PHE A 138 -14.08 6.72 7.62
C PHE A 138 -13.34 5.73 6.72
N GLN A 139 -13.99 4.62 6.33
CA GLN A 139 -13.41 3.64 5.42
C GLN A 139 -13.04 4.26 4.05
N ASN A 140 -13.71 5.32 3.65
CA ASN A 140 -13.42 6.03 2.41
C ASN A 140 -12.06 6.74 2.39
N THR A 141 -11.36 6.86 3.55
CA THR A 141 -9.97 7.27 3.60
C THR A 141 -9.11 6.45 2.65
N LEU A 142 -9.32 5.13 2.61
CA LEU A 142 -8.55 4.21 1.77
C LEU A 142 -8.80 4.42 0.27
N ASN A 143 -9.93 5.00 -0.13
CA ASN A 143 -10.22 5.30 -1.53
C ASN A 143 -9.17 6.23 -2.15
N ASN A 144 -8.53 7.07 -1.32
CA ASN A 144 -7.50 7.99 -1.79
C ASN A 144 -6.22 7.25 -2.20
N PHE A 145 -5.82 6.19 -1.48
CA PHE A 145 -4.74 5.30 -1.95
C PHE A 145 -5.11 4.64 -3.27
N TYR A 146 -6.35 4.16 -3.39
CA TYR A 146 -6.83 3.46 -4.58
C TYR A 146 -6.91 4.39 -5.80
N SER A 147 -7.33 5.63 -5.60
CA SER A 147 -7.38 6.64 -6.68
C SER A 147 -6.00 7.01 -7.22
N LYS A 148 -4.96 6.85 -6.40
CA LYS A 148 -3.56 7.15 -6.73
C LYS A 148 -2.78 5.92 -7.21
N GLN A 149 -3.42 4.77 -7.39
CA GLN A 149 -2.77 3.59 -7.92
C GLN A 149 -2.19 3.86 -9.31
N HIS A 150 -0.92 3.54 -9.48
CA HIS A 150 -0.22 3.65 -10.76
C HIS A 150 -0.68 2.58 -11.76
N PRO A 151 -0.46 2.78 -13.07
CA PRO A 151 -0.90 1.83 -14.09
C PRO A 151 -0.29 0.43 -13.99
N ASP A 152 0.84 0.26 -13.33
CA ASP A 152 1.49 -1.02 -13.06
C ASP A 152 1.04 -1.69 -11.75
N GLY A 153 0.10 -1.09 -11.03
CA GLY A 153 -0.43 -1.60 -9.77
C GLY A 153 0.20 -0.98 -8.51
N PHE A 154 1.30 -0.23 -8.63
CA PHE A 154 1.95 0.39 -7.48
C PHE A 154 1.04 1.38 -6.73
N ILE A 155 1.14 1.36 -5.40
CA ILE A 155 0.59 2.37 -4.50
C ILE A 155 1.69 2.80 -3.54
N CYS A 156 1.99 4.09 -3.47
CA CYS A 156 2.97 4.61 -2.53
C CYS A 156 2.45 4.50 -1.10
N ARG A 157 3.33 4.10 -0.16
CA ARG A 157 2.96 3.96 1.26
C ARG A 157 2.58 5.28 1.93
N GLU A 158 3.10 6.38 1.43
CA GLU A 158 2.81 7.74 1.91
C GLU A 158 2.53 8.64 0.72
N ILE A 159 1.37 9.29 0.73
CA ILE A 159 0.94 10.22 -0.31
C ILE A 159 0.67 11.57 0.35
N ARG A 160 1.26 12.62 -0.21
CA ARG A 160 1.12 13.98 0.31
C ARG A 160 -0.31 14.49 0.14
N ALA A 161 -0.67 15.50 0.91
CA ALA A 161 -1.96 16.16 0.83
C ALA A 161 -2.28 16.70 -0.59
N ASP A 162 -1.25 17.04 -1.38
CA ASP A 162 -1.39 17.45 -2.78
C ASP A 162 -1.57 16.27 -3.76
N GLY A 163 -1.57 15.04 -3.25
CA GLY A 163 -1.73 13.82 -4.02
C GLY A 163 -0.46 13.30 -4.69
N SER A 164 0.70 13.89 -4.43
CA SER A 164 1.98 13.38 -4.92
C SER A 164 2.55 12.29 -4.02
N ASP A 165 3.23 11.32 -4.62
CA ASP A 165 3.94 10.28 -3.89
C ASP A 165 5.11 10.88 -3.09
N CYS A 166 5.30 10.44 -1.83
CA CYS A 166 6.45 10.84 -1.04
C CYS A 166 7.74 10.16 -1.47
N PHE A 167 7.64 8.98 -2.08
CA PHE A 167 8.79 8.16 -2.47
C PHE A 167 8.69 7.72 -3.93
N GLY A 168 9.80 7.68 -4.60
CA GLY A 168 9.88 7.11 -5.94
C GLY A 168 9.51 5.62 -5.93
N ARG A 169 8.82 5.16 -6.96
CA ARG A 169 8.29 3.79 -7.11
C ARG A 169 9.28 2.69 -6.74
N TYR A 170 10.53 2.82 -7.15
CA TYR A 170 11.58 1.81 -6.93
C TYR A 170 12.46 2.09 -5.71
N ASP A 171 12.18 3.14 -4.96
CA ASP A 171 12.80 3.36 -3.67
C ASP A 171 12.46 2.19 -2.74
N PRO A 172 13.41 1.58 -2.03
CA PRO A 172 13.15 0.51 -1.07
C PRO A 172 12.14 0.88 0.01
N THR A 173 12.01 2.18 0.32
CA THR A 173 11.10 2.69 1.35
C THR A 173 9.72 3.09 0.82
N SER A 174 9.48 2.97 -0.49
CA SER A 174 8.24 3.43 -1.13
C SER A 174 7.01 2.57 -0.82
N THR A 175 7.22 1.34 -0.38
CA THR A 175 6.16 0.42 0.04
C THR A 175 6.04 0.40 1.56
N GLY A 176 4.88 0.03 2.08
CA GLY A 176 4.62 -0.18 3.50
C GLY A 176 4.09 -1.58 3.76
N PRO A 177 3.84 -1.93 5.02
CA PRO A 177 3.09 -3.12 5.36
C PRO A 177 1.76 -3.12 4.61
N ASN A 178 1.52 -4.18 3.81
CA ASN A 178 0.33 -4.26 2.98
C ASN A 178 -0.89 -4.65 3.82
N LEU A 179 -1.43 -3.72 4.60
CA LEU A 179 -2.57 -3.94 5.49
C LEU A 179 -3.92 -3.53 4.89
N LEU A 180 -3.93 -2.92 3.72
CA LEU A 180 -5.17 -2.50 3.05
C LEU A 180 -6.17 -3.65 2.88
N PRO A 181 -5.78 -4.86 2.40
CA PRO A 181 -6.71 -5.98 2.28
C PRO A 181 -7.29 -6.42 3.63
N TRP A 182 -6.51 -6.34 4.70
CA TRP A 182 -7.00 -6.69 6.04
C TRP A 182 -8.08 -5.72 6.52
N SER A 183 -7.86 -4.41 6.39
CA SER A 183 -8.88 -3.41 6.74
C SER A 183 -10.17 -3.58 5.93
N GLU A 184 -10.07 -3.80 4.63
CA GLU A 184 -11.24 -4.00 3.75
C GLU A 184 -11.97 -5.31 4.09
N TRP A 185 -11.24 -6.38 4.37
CA TRP A 185 -11.83 -7.65 4.75
C TRP A 185 -12.59 -7.57 6.07
N LEU A 186 -12.02 -6.88 7.09
CA LEU A 186 -12.70 -6.64 8.36
C LEU A 186 -13.95 -5.78 8.20
N TYR A 187 -13.92 -4.81 7.29
CA TYR A 187 -15.10 -4.01 6.94
C TYR A 187 -16.18 -4.89 6.30
N TYR A 188 -15.79 -5.73 5.34
CA TYR A 188 -16.70 -6.65 4.68
C TYR A 188 -17.36 -7.65 5.65
N ILE A 189 -16.56 -8.31 6.50
CA ILE A 189 -17.11 -9.26 7.49
C ILE A 189 -18.16 -8.60 8.38
N GLN A 190 -17.94 -7.34 8.72
CA GLN A 190 -18.85 -6.65 9.64
C GLN A 190 -20.14 -6.15 8.98
N PHE A 191 -20.06 -5.77 7.72
CA PHE A 191 -21.16 -5.02 7.09
C PHE A 191 -21.76 -5.70 5.85
N GLY A 192 -21.11 -6.70 5.28
CA GLY A 192 -21.56 -7.41 4.08
C GLY A 192 -21.67 -6.50 2.85
N ASP A 193 -20.74 -5.53 2.69
CA ASP A 193 -20.77 -4.58 1.59
C ASP A 193 -20.12 -5.18 0.33
N ASP A 194 -20.89 -5.98 -0.42
CA ASP A 194 -20.45 -6.61 -1.66
C ASP A 194 -20.04 -5.59 -2.72
N SER A 195 -20.71 -4.43 -2.76
CA SER A 195 -20.38 -3.38 -3.72
C SER A 195 -18.97 -2.86 -3.48
N ARG A 196 -18.62 -2.58 -2.22
CA ARG A 196 -17.26 -2.17 -1.87
C ARG A 196 -16.24 -3.28 -2.12
N LEU A 197 -16.58 -4.52 -1.75
CA LEU A 197 -15.70 -5.66 -1.96
C LEU A 197 -15.33 -5.81 -3.45
N ASN A 198 -16.31 -5.73 -4.34
CA ASN A 198 -16.11 -5.76 -5.80
C ASN A 198 -15.20 -4.64 -6.29
N MET A 199 -15.35 -3.42 -5.74
CA MET A 199 -14.54 -2.27 -6.16
C MET A 199 -13.09 -2.35 -5.70
N VAL A 200 -12.83 -2.86 -4.50
CA VAL A 200 -11.48 -2.87 -3.91
C VAL A 200 -10.65 -4.07 -4.33
N PHE A 201 -11.26 -5.23 -4.63
CA PHE A 201 -10.53 -6.44 -4.98
C PHE A 201 -9.53 -6.25 -6.12
N PRO A 202 -9.88 -5.71 -7.30
CA PRO A 202 -8.92 -5.55 -8.38
C PRO A 202 -7.76 -4.63 -8.02
N VAL A 203 -8.00 -3.59 -7.23
CA VAL A 203 -6.96 -2.67 -6.76
C VAL A 203 -5.96 -3.37 -5.85
N LEU A 204 -6.47 -4.13 -4.89
CA LEU A 204 -5.66 -4.84 -3.89
C LEU A 204 -4.87 -5.98 -4.54
N ALA A 205 -5.48 -6.73 -5.45
CA ALA A 205 -4.83 -7.79 -6.20
C ALA A 205 -3.72 -7.24 -7.13
N ALA A 206 -3.96 -6.12 -7.81
CA ALA A 206 -2.94 -5.45 -8.62
C ALA A 206 -1.74 -4.99 -7.77
N TYR A 207 -1.97 -4.44 -6.59
CA TYR A 207 -0.88 -4.03 -5.69
C TYR A 207 -0.10 -5.23 -5.14
N TYR A 208 -0.79 -6.33 -4.80
CA TYR A 208 -0.14 -7.58 -4.43
C TYR A 208 0.80 -8.08 -5.53
N LYS A 209 0.33 -8.12 -6.77
CA LYS A 209 1.13 -8.53 -7.94
C LYS A 209 2.32 -7.60 -8.16
N TRP A 210 2.14 -6.29 -7.97
CA TRP A 210 3.24 -5.35 -8.05
C TRP A 210 4.35 -5.66 -7.02
N LEU A 211 3.97 -5.93 -5.77
CA LEU A 211 4.92 -6.32 -4.72
C LEU A 211 5.62 -7.63 -5.05
N LYS A 212 4.88 -8.63 -5.53
CA LYS A 212 5.42 -9.91 -5.97
C LYS A 212 6.47 -9.74 -7.08
N LEU A 213 6.22 -8.85 -8.04
CA LEU A 213 7.14 -8.58 -9.15
C LEU A 213 8.36 -7.76 -8.74
N ASN A 214 8.20 -6.79 -7.84
CA ASN A 214 9.21 -5.75 -7.59
C ASN A 214 9.88 -5.84 -6.21
N ARG A 215 9.39 -6.67 -5.31
CA ARG A 215 9.89 -6.78 -3.92
C ARG A 215 10.28 -8.20 -3.53
N THR A 216 10.55 -9.08 -4.50
CA THR A 216 10.99 -10.46 -4.25
C THR A 216 12.43 -10.68 -4.69
N TRP A 217 13.07 -11.62 -4.01
CA TRP A 217 14.29 -12.28 -4.47
C TRP A 217 13.95 -13.36 -5.49
N ARG A 218 14.96 -13.91 -6.17
CA ARG A 218 14.79 -14.99 -7.18
C ARG A 218 14.10 -16.24 -6.65
N ASN A 219 14.17 -16.48 -5.35
CA ASN A 219 13.52 -17.61 -4.68
C ASN A 219 12.07 -17.33 -4.25
N GLY A 220 11.51 -16.19 -4.62
CA GLY A 220 10.15 -15.81 -4.29
C GLY A 220 9.94 -15.19 -2.90
N THR A 221 10.99 -15.14 -2.06
CA THR A 221 10.90 -14.47 -0.76
C THR A 221 10.93 -12.96 -0.89
N TYR A 222 10.29 -12.27 0.03
CA TYR A 222 10.18 -10.80 -0.01
C TYR A 222 11.31 -10.11 0.72
N TRP A 223 11.63 -8.93 0.24
CA TRP A 223 12.51 -7.96 0.89
C TRP A 223 11.80 -6.63 1.11
N SER A 224 12.26 -5.85 2.09
CA SER A 224 11.77 -4.53 2.41
C SER A 224 12.90 -3.65 2.93
N SER A 225 12.58 -2.57 3.61
CA SER A 225 13.48 -1.73 4.38
C SER A 225 12.86 -1.43 5.74
N GLY A 226 13.60 -0.83 6.66
CA GLY A 226 13.06 -0.48 7.97
C GLY A 226 11.79 0.37 7.86
N TRP A 227 11.83 1.43 7.07
CA TRP A 227 10.65 2.25 6.80
C TRP A 227 9.58 1.53 6.00
N GLY A 228 9.98 0.63 5.10
CA GLY A 228 9.06 -0.16 4.29
C GLY A 228 8.24 -1.17 5.09
N THR A 229 8.67 -1.53 6.30
CA THR A 229 7.94 -2.46 7.19
C THR A 229 7.35 -1.77 8.43
N GLY A 230 7.66 -0.50 8.65
CA GLY A 230 7.32 0.19 9.90
C GLY A 230 8.13 -0.28 11.11
N MET A 231 9.26 -0.97 10.88
CA MET A 231 10.14 -1.53 11.92
C MET A 231 11.57 -0.95 11.83
N ASP A 232 11.65 0.34 11.63
CA ASP A 232 12.87 1.11 11.44
C ASP A 232 13.80 1.13 12.66
N ASN A 233 13.29 0.78 13.84
CA ASN A 233 14.06 0.68 15.08
C ASN A 233 14.66 -0.71 15.32
N MET A 234 14.45 -1.68 14.44
CA MET A 234 14.95 -3.03 14.61
C MET A 234 16.37 -3.17 14.07
N PRO A 235 17.35 -3.60 14.90
CA PRO A 235 18.76 -3.76 14.51
C PRO A 235 19.01 -5.07 13.73
N ARG A 236 18.20 -5.39 12.73
CA ARG A 236 18.26 -6.65 11.98
C ARG A 236 19.11 -6.58 10.72
N VAL A 237 19.34 -5.39 10.21
CA VAL A 237 20.12 -5.18 8.99
C VAL A 237 21.60 -5.37 9.29
N PRO A 238 22.35 -6.09 8.44
CA PRO A 238 23.76 -6.35 8.67
C PRO A 238 24.60 -5.07 8.83
N GLU A 239 25.70 -5.17 9.54
CA GLU A 239 26.63 -4.05 9.71
C GLU A 239 27.07 -3.45 8.36
N GLY A 240 27.17 -2.16 8.29
CA GLY A 240 27.50 -1.41 7.07
C GLY A 240 26.29 -1.01 6.20
N TYR A 241 25.10 -1.51 6.49
CA TYR A 241 23.88 -1.08 5.82
C TYR A 241 23.07 -0.09 6.66
N ASN A 242 22.42 0.84 5.99
CA ASN A 242 21.48 1.74 6.67
C ASN A 242 20.20 0.98 7.08
N THR A 243 19.86 1.01 8.37
CA THR A 243 18.72 0.25 8.92
C THR A 243 17.37 0.75 8.44
N ILE A 244 17.28 1.99 8.01
CA ILE A 244 16.03 2.65 7.58
C ILE A 244 15.76 2.41 6.10
N TYR A 245 16.76 2.65 5.24
CA TYR A 245 16.59 2.73 3.78
C TYR A 245 17.07 1.49 3.02
N SER A 246 17.90 0.64 3.61
CA SER A 246 18.45 -0.53 2.94
C SER A 246 17.59 -1.76 3.15
N ASN A 247 17.59 -2.65 2.16
CA ASN A 247 17.04 -4.01 2.31
C ASN A 247 18.05 -4.99 2.94
N GLY A 248 19.29 -4.57 3.19
CA GLY A 248 20.35 -5.35 3.81
C GLY A 248 20.75 -6.60 3.01
N HIS A 249 20.32 -6.75 1.77
CA HIS A 249 20.46 -7.97 0.96
C HIS A 249 19.95 -9.24 1.66
N MET A 250 18.90 -9.10 2.47
CA MET A 250 18.36 -10.19 3.29
C MET A 250 16.89 -10.48 2.96
N VAL A 251 16.41 -11.64 3.39
CA VAL A 251 14.97 -11.95 3.40
C VAL A 251 14.33 -11.27 4.61
N TRP A 252 13.19 -10.65 4.40
CA TRP A 252 12.43 -9.99 5.46
C TRP A 252 11.24 -10.87 5.85
N LEU A 253 11.35 -11.48 7.02
CA LEU A 253 10.31 -12.39 7.53
C LEU A 253 8.93 -11.74 7.61
N ASP A 254 8.86 -10.54 8.17
CA ASP A 254 7.62 -9.79 8.30
C ASP A 254 6.99 -9.45 6.94
N ALA A 255 7.79 -9.08 5.94
CA ALA A 255 7.30 -8.87 4.58
C ALA A 255 6.73 -10.17 3.97
N CYS A 256 7.39 -11.31 4.18
CA CYS A 256 6.88 -12.62 3.75
C CYS A 256 5.56 -12.97 4.45
N LEU A 257 5.48 -12.79 5.77
CA LEU A 257 4.28 -13.10 6.57
C LEU A 257 3.10 -12.18 6.20
N GLN A 258 3.38 -10.90 5.96
CA GLN A 258 2.37 -9.94 5.48
C GLN A 258 1.79 -10.38 4.14
N GLN A 259 2.62 -10.83 3.22
CA GLN A 259 2.15 -11.29 1.91
C GLN A 259 1.39 -12.61 1.98
N ILE A 260 1.75 -13.54 2.87
CA ILE A 260 0.93 -14.72 3.16
C ILE A 260 -0.45 -14.32 3.68
N MET A 261 -0.50 -13.39 4.63
CA MET A 261 -1.77 -12.89 5.17
C MET A 261 -2.63 -12.27 4.07
N VAL A 262 -2.02 -11.41 3.25
CA VAL A 262 -2.72 -10.73 2.15
C VAL A 262 -3.22 -11.72 1.10
N ALA A 263 -2.39 -12.68 0.69
CA ALA A 263 -2.80 -13.72 -0.25
C ALA A 263 -3.99 -14.53 0.28
N ASN A 264 -4.00 -14.90 1.57
CA ASN A 264 -5.14 -15.57 2.20
C ASN A 264 -6.42 -14.71 2.19
N ILE A 265 -6.29 -13.41 2.38
CA ILE A 265 -7.43 -12.49 2.34
C ILE A 265 -7.96 -12.34 0.92
N LEU A 266 -7.07 -12.11 -0.05
CA LEU A 266 -7.44 -11.98 -1.47
C LEU A 266 -8.06 -13.27 -2.01
N LEU A 267 -7.57 -14.44 -1.58
CA LEU A 267 -8.15 -15.73 -1.90
C LEU A 267 -9.62 -15.80 -1.43
N LYS A 268 -9.89 -15.39 -0.18
CA LYS A 268 -11.25 -15.34 0.36
C LYS A 268 -12.14 -14.35 -0.40
N MET A 269 -11.63 -13.12 -0.64
CA MET A 269 -12.37 -12.10 -1.40
C MET A 269 -12.71 -12.61 -2.79
N GLY A 270 -11.73 -13.15 -3.53
CA GLY A 270 -11.93 -13.65 -4.88
C GLY A 270 -12.87 -14.85 -4.93
N PHE A 271 -12.86 -15.71 -3.91
CA PHE A 271 -13.83 -16.79 -3.77
C PHE A 271 -15.27 -16.25 -3.66
N TYR A 272 -15.51 -15.27 -2.81
CA TYR A 272 -16.84 -14.64 -2.67
C TYR A 272 -17.29 -13.90 -3.93
N LEU A 273 -16.32 -13.37 -4.70
CA LEU A 273 -16.57 -12.60 -5.94
C LEU A 273 -16.57 -13.48 -7.19
N GLU A 274 -16.37 -14.80 -7.06
CA GLU A 274 -16.24 -15.74 -8.18
C GLU A 274 -15.11 -15.39 -9.17
N ARG A 275 -14.01 -14.78 -8.66
CA ARG A 275 -12.84 -14.32 -9.42
C ARG A 275 -11.77 -15.42 -9.51
N TRP A 276 -12.12 -16.58 -9.99
CA TRP A 276 -11.30 -17.81 -9.95
C TRP A 276 -9.96 -17.69 -10.63
N GLN A 277 -9.89 -17.00 -11.76
CA GLN A 277 -8.64 -16.85 -12.52
C GLN A 277 -7.62 -15.96 -11.82
N GLU A 278 -8.09 -14.96 -11.08
CA GLU A 278 -7.22 -14.00 -10.40
C GLU A 278 -6.68 -14.52 -9.07
N ILE A 279 -7.29 -15.56 -8.50
CA ILE A 279 -6.92 -16.11 -7.18
C ILE A 279 -6.08 -17.38 -7.28
N GLU A 280 -5.95 -18.00 -8.44
CA GLU A 280 -5.25 -19.27 -8.62
C GLU A 280 -3.80 -19.21 -8.12
N GLU A 281 -3.08 -18.12 -8.38
CA GLU A 281 -1.69 -17.95 -7.96
C GLU A 281 -1.49 -17.78 -6.44
N PHE A 282 -2.52 -17.34 -5.70
CA PHE A 282 -2.38 -17.02 -4.28
C PHE A 282 -2.18 -18.26 -3.41
N GLU A 283 -2.79 -19.40 -3.76
CA GLU A 283 -2.57 -20.66 -3.04
C GLU A 283 -1.12 -21.13 -3.16
N ASP A 284 -0.55 -21.04 -4.36
CA ASP A 284 0.85 -21.41 -4.62
C ASP A 284 1.81 -20.49 -3.87
N ASP A 285 1.54 -19.20 -3.82
CA ASP A 285 2.33 -18.22 -3.10
C ASP A 285 2.32 -18.51 -1.58
N ILE A 286 1.13 -18.75 -1.00
CA ILE A 286 0.98 -19.10 0.42
C ILE A 286 1.80 -20.34 0.74
N ARG A 287 1.66 -21.40 -0.05
CA ARG A 287 2.37 -22.68 0.14
C ARG A 287 3.88 -22.48 0.05
N SER A 288 4.34 -21.85 -1.02
CA SER A 288 5.77 -21.65 -1.28
C SER A 288 6.45 -20.81 -0.21
N LEU A 289 5.84 -19.70 0.20
CA LEU A 289 6.37 -18.84 1.26
C LEU A 289 6.33 -19.54 2.63
N SER A 290 5.25 -20.23 2.97
CA SER A 290 5.13 -20.96 4.22
C SER A 290 6.17 -22.07 4.32
N ASP A 291 6.36 -22.82 3.24
CA ASP A 291 7.39 -23.86 3.15
C ASP A 291 8.81 -23.29 3.32
N TYR A 292 9.09 -22.15 2.68
CA TYR A 292 10.39 -21.50 2.83
C TYR A 292 10.64 -21.05 4.26
N ILE A 293 9.68 -20.36 4.88
CA ILE A 293 9.80 -19.87 6.26
C ILE A 293 10.04 -21.02 7.23
N ASN A 294 9.23 -22.08 7.14
CA ASN A 294 9.34 -23.24 8.03
C ASN A 294 10.68 -23.98 7.88
N ARG A 295 11.23 -24.06 6.68
CA ARG A 295 12.48 -24.80 6.41
C ARG A 295 13.76 -23.99 6.66
N HIS A 296 13.70 -22.65 6.46
CA HIS A 296 14.91 -21.84 6.40
C HIS A 296 14.96 -20.72 7.44
N MET A 297 13.84 -20.34 8.03
CA MET A 297 13.77 -19.24 8.99
C MET A 297 13.39 -19.70 10.40
N TRP A 298 12.90 -20.92 10.57
CA TRP A 298 12.59 -21.49 11.88
C TRP A 298 13.85 -22.14 12.50
N SER A 299 14.16 -21.80 13.75
CA SER A 299 15.20 -22.43 14.56
C SER A 299 14.56 -23.36 15.59
N GLU A 300 14.71 -24.68 15.40
CA GLU A 300 14.29 -25.68 16.39
C GLU A 300 14.98 -25.49 17.74
N LYS A 301 16.25 -25.04 17.73
CA LYS A 301 17.03 -24.82 18.93
C LYS A 301 16.48 -23.69 19.77
N ASP A 302 16.07 -22.60 19.16
CA ASP A 302 15.67 -21.36 19.84
C ASP A 302 14.14 -21.23 19.96
N GLY A 303 13.39 -22.04 19.20
CA GLY A 303 11.93 -21.92 19.13
C GLY A 303 11.49 -20.59 18.54
N PHE A 304 12.24 -20.05 17.58
CA PHE A 304 12.07 -18.72 17.05
C PHE A 304 12.27 -18.64 15.55
N LEU A 305 11.68 -17.64 14.91
CA LEU A 305 11.83 -17.32 13.50
C LEU A 305 12.85 -16.18 13.31
N TYR A 306 13.79 -16.36 12.40
CA TYR A 306 14.85 -15.39 12.07
C TYR A 306 14.70 -14.85 10.66
#